data_17a52fa22e0e28dfa21a4b214f7d2991
#
_entry.id   17a52fa22e0e28dfa21a4b214f7d2991
#
_cell.length_a   1.000
_cell.length_b   1.000
_cell.length_c   1.000
_cell.angle_alpha   90.00
_cell.angle_beta   90.00
_cell.angle_gamma   90.00
#
_symmetry.space_group_name_H-M   'P 1'
#
loop_
_entity.id
_entity.type
_entity.pdbx_description
1 polymer ?
#
loop_
_entity_poly.entity_id
_entity_poly.type
_entity_poly.pdbx_seq_one_letter_code
_entity_poly.pdbx_strand_id
1 'polypeptide(L)'
;MKINRTMTIETNEIQIGDRIQVGHYTATCQALPGEGLALFLLDQYLDKAMQMNKRSTNKGGYQESDLREELNSEKILKDFTGLELAPFDNGDLLRLPFYGEMFGHDDWYNSGAVEPDDCEQWPLMKERANRVAERKGESYEWGWLQNKYVRSASAFCVVRYHGDAAGWVASSSIGVRPAFLIKLS
;
A
#
# COMPACT_ATOMS: atom_id res chain seq x y z
N MET A 1 35.50 -14.44 3.66
CA MET A 1 35.31 -13.59 2.49
C MET A 1 33.80 -13.56 2.18
N LYS A 2 33.12 -12.48 2.56
CA LYS A 2 31.66 -12.33 2.24
C LYS A 2 31.57 -11.71 0.83
N ILE A 3 31.07 -12.47 -0.12
CA ILE A 3 30.80 -11.95 -1.46
C ILE A 3 29.42 -11.25 -1.39
N ASN A 4 29.43 -9.91 -1.33
CA ASN A 4 28.23 -9.12 -1.60
C ASN A 4 28.00 -9.18 -3.12
N ARG A 5 27.08 -10.02 -3.55
CA ARG A 5 26.53 -9.92 -4.90
C ARG A 5 25.49 -8.82 -4.88
N THR A 6 25.85 -7.64 -5.35
CA THR A 6 24.88 -6.67 -5.85
C THR A 6 24.29 -7.30 -7.10
N MET A 7 23.08 -7.87 -7.01
CA MET A 7 22.36 -8.25 -8.22
C MET A 7 21.90 -6.95 -8.89
N THR A 8 22.57 -6.58 -9.97
CA THR A 8 22.01 -5.67 -10.97
C THR A 8 20.89 -6.47 -11.63
N ILE A 9 19.65 -6.22 -11.26
CA ILE A 9 18.50 -6.81 -11.95
C ILE A 9 18.45 -6.12 -13.30
N GLU A 10 18.67 -6.88 -14.39
CA GLU A 10 18.39 -6.37 -15.73
C GLU A 10 16.89 -6.16 -15.81
N THR A 11 16.49 -4.92 -15.95
CA THR A 11 15.14 -4.40 -15.75
C THR A 11 14.08 -4.94 -16.71
N ASN A 12 14.48 -5.66 -17.75
CA ASN A 12 13.58 -6.33 -18.70
C ASN A 12 13.01 -7.67 -18.16
N GLU A 13 13.35 -8.09 -16.95
CA GLU A 13 12.98 -9.40 -16.41
C GLU A 13 12.12 -9.34 -15.14
N ILE A 14 11.72 -8.15 -14.66
CA ILE A 14 10.85 -8.06 -13.48
C ILE A 14 9.49 -8.68 -13.77
N GLN A 15 9.06 -9.58 -12.88
CA GLN A 15 7.79 -10.28 -12.94
C GLN A 15 6.96 -10.02 -11.68
N ILE A 16 5.65 -10.20 -11.78
CA ILE A 16 4.78 -10.19 -10.59
C ILE A 16 5.24 -11.28 -9.63
N GLY A 17 5.45 -10.92 -8.36
CA GLY A 17 5.97 -11.79 -7.33
C GLY A 17 7.46 -11.60 -7.02
N ASP A 18 8.20 -10.90 -7.88
CA ASP A 18 9.61 -10.57 -7.60
C ASP A 18 9.73 -9.64 -6.41
N ARG A 19 10.77 -9.85 -5.62
CA ARG A 19 11.05 -9.08 -4.40
C ARG A 19 12.27 -8.21 -4.53
N ILE A 20 12.18 -7.02 -3.95
CA ILE A 20 13.30 -6.08 -3.85
C ILE A 20 13.50 -5.65 -2.40
N GLN A 21 14.72 -5.20 -2.10
CA GLN A 21 15.04 -4.58 -0.81
C GLN A 21 14.76 -3.07 -0.87
N VAL A 22 14.09 -2.54 0.15
CA VAL A 22 13.74 -1.13 0.30
C VAL A 22 14.14 -0.67 1.70
N GLY A 23 15.34 -0.09 1.84
CA GLY A 23 15.89 0.18 3.16
C GLY A 23 16.01 -1.11 3.97
N HIS A 24 15.33 -1.19 5.11
CA HIS A 24 15.24 -2.40 5.93
C HIS A 24 13.96 -3.23 5.66
N TYR A 25 13.08 -2.75 4.77
CA TYR A 25 11.89 -3.46 4.31
C TYR A 25 12.19 -4.31 3.08
N THR A 26 11.25 -5.19 2.75
CA THR A 26 11.12 -5.82 1.44
C THR A 26 9.83 -5.40 0.76
N ALA A 27 9.80 -5.46 -0.56
CA ALA A 27 8.62 -5.18 -1.34
C ALA A 27 8.46 -6.19 -2.46
N THR A 28 7.23 -6.55 -2.77
CA THR A 28 6.90 -7.52 -3.82
C THR A 28 6.19 -6.81 -4.97
N CYS A 29 6.61 -7.11 -6.20
CA CYS A 29 5.98 -6.63 -7.42
C CYS A 29 4.55 -7.16 -7.52
N GLN A 30 3.58 -6.26 -7.62
CA GLN A 30 2.14 -6.57 -7.67
C GLN A 30 1.57 -6.46 -9.07
N ALA A 31 2.09 -5.56 -9.88
CA ALA A 31 1.60 -5.28 -11.22
C ALA A 31 2.70 -4.68 -12.12
N LEU A 32 2.51 -4.86 -13.41
CA LEU A 32 3.32 -4.25 -14.47
C LEU A 32 2.40 -3.37 -15.33
N PRO A 33 2.19 -2.10 -14.95
CA PRO A 33 1.19 -1.24 -15.60
C PRO A 33 1.58 -0.80 -17.01
N GLY A 34 2.77 -1.18 -17.49
CA GLY A 34 3.30 -0.77 -18.80
C GLY A 34 4.23 0.44 -18.68
N GLU A 35 4.65 0.98 -19.85
CA GLU A 35 5.50 2.18 -19.96
C GLU A 35 6.83 2.08 -19.19
N GLY A 36 7.36 0.86 -19.03
CA GLY A 36 8.60 0.67 -18.27
C GLY A 36 8.44 0.89 -16.77
N LEU A 37 7.25 0.62 -16.22
CA LEU A 37 6.95 0.76 -14.79
C LEU A 37 6.66 -0.60 -14.15
N ALA A 38 7.05 -0.74 -12.90
CA ALA A 38 6.64 -1.84 -12.02
C ALA A 38 6.06 -1.28 -10.72
N LEU A 39 4.91 -1.80 -10.32
CA LEU A 39 4.23 -1.44 -9.09
C LEU A 39 4.60 -2.43 -7.98
N PHE A 40 5.13 -1.91 -6.90
CA PHE A 40 5.51 -2.68 -5.71
C PHE A 40 4.62 -2.32 -4.52
N LEU A 41 4.45 -3.29 -3.63
CA LEU A 41 3.84 -3.12 -2.32
C LEU A 41 4.85 -3.60 -1.28
N LEU A 42 5.07 -2.84 -0.19
CA LEU A 42 5.87 -3.34 0.94
C LEU A 42 5.29 -4.65 1.47
N ASP A 43 6.15 -5.58 1.86
CA ASP A 43 5.71 -6.85 2.47
C ASP A 43 5.30 -6.67 3.94
N GLN A 44 5.87 -5.66 4.60
CA GLN A 44 5.59 -5.30 5.99
C GLN A 44 4.88 -3.94 6.07
N TYR A 45 4.23 -3.68 7.19
CA TYR A 45 3.86 -2.32 7.56
C TYR A 45 5.11 -1.50 7.91
N LEU A 46 5.02 -0.18 7.73
CA LEU A 46 6.03 0.75 8.25
C LEU A 46 6.18 0.56 9.77
N ASP A 47 7.37 0.84 10.30
CA ASP A 47 7.72 0.62 11.72
C ASP A 47 6.78 1.33 12.69
N LYS A 48 6.10 2.39 12.24
CA LYS A 48 5.16 3.17 13.05
C LYS A 48 3.74 3.03 12.51
N ALA A 49 2.81 2.64 13.37
CA ALA A 49 1.38 2.78 13.10
C ALA A 49 0.99 4.26 13.03
N MET A 50 0.10 4.62 12.09
CA MET A 50 -0.30 6.00 11.85
C MET A 50 -1.81 6.13 11.72
N GLN A 51 -2.32 7.32 12.06
CA GLN A 51 -3.70 7.70 11.82
C GLN A 51 -3.88 8.09 10.37
N MET A 52 -5.05 7.81 9.78
CA MET A 52 -5.41 8.38 8.49
C MET A 52 -5.56 9.89 8.60
N ASN A 53 -6.27 10.35 9.64
CA ASN A 53 -6.45 11.75 9.97
C ASN A 53 -6.35 11.95 11.50
N LYS A 54 -5.87 13.08 11.94
CA LYS A 54 -5.86 13.48 13.36
C LYS A 54 -7.28 13.56 13.92
N ARG A 55 -8.27 13.86 13.08
CA ARG A 55 -9.68 13.92 13.43
C ARG A 55 -10.41 12.67 12.90
N SER A 56 -11.48 12.27 13.60
CA SER A 56 -12.36 11.18 13.18
C SER A 56 -13.27 11.62 12.03
N THR A 57 -12.69 11.80 10.84
CA THR A 57 -13.42 12.22 9.63
C THR A 57 -12.79 11.60 8.39
N ASN A 58 -13.62 11.26 7.42
CA ASN A 58 -13.17 10.86 6.08
C ASN A 58 -13.49 11.92 5.02
N LYS A 59 -13.83 13.15 5.46
CA LYS A 59 -14.06 14.27 4.55
C LYS A 59 -12.80 14.54 3.72
N GLY A 60 -12.98 14.78 2.43
CA GLY A 60 -11.87 14.98 1.50
C GLY A 60 -11.18 13.70 1.02
N GLY A 61 -11.54 12.53 1.61
CA GLY A 61 -10.96 11.25 1.25
C GLY A 61 -9.48 11.13 1.55
N TYR A 62 -8.85 10.12 0.97
CA TYR A 62 -7.40 9.91 1.11
C TYR A 62 -6.59 11.07 0.52
N GLN A 63 -7.09 11.71 -0.53
CA GLN A 63 -6.36 12.78 -1.23
C GLN A 63 -6.09 14.02 -0.34
N GLU A 64 -6.95 14.26 0.66
CA GLU A 64 -6.80 15.34 1.63
C GLU A 64 -6.40 14.84 3.03
N SER A 65 -5.96 13.57 3.16
CA SER A 65 -5.63 12.99 4.46
C SER A 65 -4.26 13.42 4.98
N ASP A 66 -4.15 13.51 6.30
CA ASP A 66 -2.87 13.73 6.99
C ASP A 66 -1.86 12.62 6.66
N LEU A 67 -2.34 11.38 6.49
CA LEU A 67 -1.49 10.22 6.18
C LEU A 67 -0.86 10.31 4.80
N ARG A 68 -1.61 10.76 3.77
CA ARG A 68 -1.05 10.95 2.43
C ARG A 68 0.11 11.94 2.45
N GLU A 69 -0.05 13.05 3.17
CA GLU A 69 1.01 14.07 3.34
C GLU A 69 2.23 13.48 4.05
N GLU A 70 2.03 12.76 5.17
CA GLU A 70 3.12 12.12 5.91
C GLU A 70 3.85 11.07 5.08
N LEU A 71 3.13 10.24 4.29
CA LEU A 71 3.73 9.22 3.42
C LEU A 71 4.67 9.82 2.38
N ASN A 72 4.36 11.00 1.87
CA ASN A 72 5.16 11.68 0.85
C ASN A 72 6.13 12.71 1.45
N SER A 73 6.32 12.69 2.77
CA SER A 73 7.32 13.52 3.45
C SER A 73 8.74 12.93 3.33
N GLU A 74 9.75 13.79 3.43
CA GLU A 74 11.16 13.36 3.44
C GLU A 74 11.46 12.33 4.52
N LYS A 75 10.74 12.38 5.63
CA LYS A 75 10.90 11.47 6.76
C LYS A 75 10.60 10.00 6.39
N ILE A 76 9.62 9.77 5.54
CA ILE A 76 9.27 8.42 5.04
C ILE A 76 10.08 8.10 3.78
N LEU A 77 10.19 9.04 2.85
CA LEU A 77 10.87 8.83 1.57
C LEU A 77 12.35 8.49 1.72
N LYS A 78 13.01 8.89 2.81
CA LYS A 78 14.40 8.52 3.08
C LYS A 78 14.67 7.01 3.06
N ASP A 79 13.68 6.18 3.44
CA ASP A 79 13.82 4.73 3.46
C ASP A 79 13.73 4.13 2.04
N PHE A 80 13.29 4.93 1.06
CA PHE A 80 13.18 4.57 -0.35
C PHE A 80 14.34 5.13 -1.20
N THR A 81 15.34 5.73 -0.57
CA THR A 81 16.53 6.23 -1.28
C THR A 81 17.28 5.08 -1.95
N GLY A 82 17.74 5.31 -3.18
CA GLY A 82 18.39 4.27 -4.00
C GLY A 82 17.44 3.55 -4.98
N LEU A 83 16.12 3.83 -4.90
CA LEU A 83 15.15 3.42 -5.91
C LEU A 83 14.84 4.59 -6.86
N GLU A 84 14.69 4.29 -8.14
CA GLU A 84 14.21 5.27 -9.12
C GLU A 84 12.68 5.28 -9.10
N LEU A 85 12.10 5.98 -8.10
CA LEU A 85 10.66 6.10 -7.95
C LEU A 85 10.06 6.90 -9.09
N ALA A 86 8.93 6.42 -9.62
CA ALA A 86 8.07 7.17 -10.52
C ALA A 86 6.86 7.71 -9.76
N PRO A 87 6.39 8.93 -10.05
CA PRO A 87 5.19 9.44 -9.43
C PRO A 87 3.94 8.75 -9.99
N PHE A 88 2.91 8.61 -9.15
CA PHE A 88 1.55 8.33 -9.58
C PHE A 88 0.95 9.58 -10.27
N ASP A 89 -0.20 9.44 -10.92
CA ASP A 89 -0.86 10.52 -11.68
C ASP A 89 -1.13 11.78 -10.84
N ASN A 90 -1.32 11.64 -9.53
CA ASN A 90 -1.50 12.76 -8.61
C ASN A 90 -0.19 13.37 -8.09
N GLY A 91 0.95 12.89 -8.57
CA GLY A 91 2.30 13.34 -8.19
C GLY A 91 2.88 12.68 -6.95
N ASP A 92 2.14 11.83 -6.24
CA ASP A 92 2.64 11.10 -5.07
C ASP A 92 3.68 10.04 -5.48
N LEU A 93 4.70 9.86 -4.66
CA LEU A 93 5.68 8.78 -4.82
C LEU A 93 5.26 7.51 -4.08
N LEU A 94 4.54 7.68 -2.97
CA LEU A 94 4.00 6.59 -2.17
C LEU A 94 2.49 6.79 -1.99
N ARG A 95 1.75 5.69 -2.01
CA ARG A 95 0.32 5.70 -1.71
C ARG A 95 -0.11 4.43 -0.97
N LEU A 96 -1.28 4.47 -0.36
CA LEU A 96 -1.93 3.24 0.13
C LEU A 96 -2.51 2.44 -1.04
N PRO A 97 -2.72 1.11 -0.89
CA PRO A 97 -3.50 0.34 -1.84
C PRO A 97 -4.95 0.81 -1.90
N PHE A 98 -5.56 0.66 -3.06
CA PHE A 98 -7.01 0.73 -3.20
C PHE A 98 -7.69 -0.55 -2.72
N TYR A 99 -8.96 -0.43 -2.38
CA TYR A 99 -9.78 -1.60 -2.03
C TYR A 99 -9.82 -2.62 -3.18
N GLY A 100 -10.09 -2.15 -4.40
CA GLY A 100 -10.12 -2.99 -5.59
C GLY A 100 -8.82 -3.77 -5.82
N GLU A 101 -7.67 -3.15 -5.58
CA GLU A 101 -6.36 -3.81 -5.70
C GLU A 101 -6.19 -4.98 -4.71
N MET A 102 -6.76 -4.87 -3.51
CA MET A 102 -6.64 -5.88 -2.45
C MET A 102 -7.74 -6.95 -2.51
N PHE A 103 -8.97 -6.57 -2.81
CA PHE A 103 -10.14 -7.45 -2.69
C PHE A 103 -10.89 -7.66 -4.01
N GLY A 104 -10.59 -6.88 -5.05
CA GLY A 104 -11.43 -6.81 -6.23
C GLY A 104 -12.78 -6.17 -5.92
N HIS A 105 -13.73 -6.38 -6.81
CA HIS A 105 -15.11 -5.91 -6.65
C HIS A 105 -15.97 -7.03 -6.04
N ASP A 106 -15.67 -7.36 -4.80
CA ASP A 106 -16.38 -8.39 -4.03
C ASP A 106 -17.80 -7.95 -3.59
N ASP A 107 -18.49 -8.80 -2.85
CA ASP A 107 -19.85 -8.51 -2.39
C ASP A 107 -19.92 -7.26 -1.51
N TRP A 108 -18.90 -6.99 -0.72
CA TRP A 108 -18.86 -5.81 0.14
C TRP A 108 -18.68 -4.53 -0.65
N TYR A 109 -17.82 -4.54 -1.66
CA TYR A 109 -17.69 -3.46 -2.64
C TYR A 109 -19.01 -3.22 -3.35
N ASN A 110 -19.63 -4.28 -3.91
CA ASN A 110 -20.87 -4.21 -4.66
C ASN A 110 -22.10 -3.83 -3.79
N SER A 111 -22.00 -3.98 -2.47
CA SER A 111 -23.05 -3.50 -1.52
C SER A 111 -23.10 -1.98 -1.37
N GLY A 112 -22.16 -1.23 -1.98
CA GLY A 112 -22.03 0.21 -1.83
C GLY A 112 -21.43 0.63 -0.47
N ALA A 113 -20.76 -0.27 0.24
CA ALA A 113 -20.08 0.05 1.50
C ALA A 113 -18.72 0.74 1.28
N VAL A 114 -18.13 0.55 0.12
CA VAL A 114 -16.81 1.03 -0.27
C VAL A 114 -16.95 2.18 -1.27
N GLU A 115 -16.17 3.24 -1.08
CA GLU A 115 -16.01 4.28 -2.09
C GLU A 115 -15.49 3.64 -3.39
N PRO A 116 -16.18 3.80 -4.53
CA PRO A 116 -15.79 3.13 -5.77
C PRO A 116 -14.37 3.48 -6.23
N ASP A 117 -13.67 2.50 -6.75
CA ASP A 117 -12.45 2.64 -7.51
C ASP A 117 -12.54 1.76 -8.78
N ASP A 118 -11.74 2.05 -9.80
CA ASP A 118 -11.70 1.32 -11.06
C ASP A 118 -10.54 0.30 -11.10
N CYS A 119 -9.99 -0.07 -9.93
CA CYS A 119 -8.82 -0.92 -9.86
C CYS A 119 -9.18 -2.39 -10.00
N GLU A 120 -8.38 -3.12 -10.76
CA GLU A 120 -8.42 -4.58 -10.76
C GLU A 120 -7.64 -5.14 -9.57
N GLN A 121 -8.12 -6.28 -9.06
CA GLN A 121 -7.43 -6.98 -7.99
C GLN A 121 -6.04 -7.43 -8.46
N TRP A 122 -5.02 -7.10 -7.68
CA TRP A 122 -3.68 -7.62 -7.94
C TRP A 122 -3.68 -9.15 -7.86
N PRO A 123 -3.02 -9.82 -8.81
CA PRO A 123 -3.06 -11.29 -8.89
C PRO A 123 -2.66 -12.00 -7.59
N LEU A 124 -1.64 -11.49 -6.88
CA LEU A 124 -1.18 -12.05 -5.62
C LEU A 124 -2.19 -11.85 -4.48
N MET A 125 -3.02 -10.82 -4.54
CA MET A 125 -4.02 -10.51 -3.51
C MET A 125 -5.27 -11.39 -3.59
N LYS A 126 -5.38 -12.24 -4.61
CA LYS A 126 -6.38 -13.32 -4.64
C LYS A 126 -6.17 -14.31 -3.50
N GLU A 127 -4.91 -14.54 -3.12
CA GLU A 127 -4.56 -15.30 -1.94
C GLU A 127 -4.72 -14.43 -0.68
N ARG A 128 -5.62 -14.85 0.23
CA ARG A 128 -5.97 -14.11 1.44
C ARG A 128 -4.76 -13.83 2.34
N ALA A 129 -3.82 -14.78 2.42
CA ALA A 129 -2.61 -14.65 3.22
C ALA A 129 -1.69 -13.51 2.76
N ASN A 130 -1.75 -13.10 1.48
CA ASN A 130 -0.93 -12.01 0.96
C ASN A 130 -1.49 -10.62 1.32
N ARG A 131 -2.75 -10.53 1.75
CA ARG A 131 -3.38 -9.26 2.14
C ARG A 131 -2.94 -8.78 3.51
N VAL A 132 -2.56 -9.71 4.41
CA VAL A 132 -2.10 -9.39 5.77
C VAL A 132 -0.62 -9.00 5.78
N ALA A 133 -0.23 -8.19 6.74
CA ALA A 133 1.16 -7.83 6.98
C ALA A 133 1.44 -7.69 8.47
N GLU A 134 2.73 -7.78 8.81
CA GLU A 134 3.24 -7.56 10.16
C GLU A 134 4.01 -6.25 10.21
N ARG A 135 4.03 -5.63 11.37
CA ARG A 135 5.01 -4.61 11.70
C ARG A 135 6.17 -5.29 12.44
N LYS A 136 7.39 -4.83 12.21
CA LYS A 136 8.59 -5.43 12.81
C LYS A 136 8.45 -5.59 14.33
N GLY A 137 8.56 -6.84 14.80
CA GLY A 137 8.45 -7.18 16.23
C GLY A 137 7.03 -7.28 16.77
N GLU A 138 6.02 -7.11 15.90
CA GLU A 138 4.60 -7.20 16.22
C GLU A 138 3.96 -8.37 15.45
N SER A 139 2.75 -8.76 15.86
CA SER A 139 1.93 -9.71 15.09
C SER A 139 1.23 -9.00 13.93
N TYR A 140 0.49 -9.78 13.13
CA TYR A 140 -0.41 -9.22 12.12
C TYR A 140 -1.35 -8.19 12.74
N GLU A 141 -1.49 -7.05 12.05
CA GLU A 141 -2.40 -5.99 12.47
C GLU A 141 -3.27 -5.51 11.31
N TRP A 142 -4.17 -4.57 11.59
CA TRP A 142 -5.00 -3.94 10.58
C TRP A 142 -4.18 -2.93 9.80
N GLY A 143 -4.50 -2.77 8.50
CA GLY A 143 -3.83 -1.81 7.62
C GLY A 143 -4.80 -0.95 6.83
N TRP A 144 -4.44 0.32 6.63
CA TRP A 144 -5.21 1.30 5.89
C TRP A 144 -5.28 0.99 4.39
N LEU A 145 -6.46 1.29 3.81
CA LEU A 145 -6.70 1.43 2.38
C LEU A 145 -7.12 2.87 2.06
N GLN A 146 -7.04 3.28 0.78
CA GLN A 146 -7.40 4.64 0.37
C GLN A 146 -8.89 4.92 0.46
N ASN A 147 -9.72 3.92 0.16
CA ASN A 147 -11.16 4.09 -0.02
C ASN A 147 -11.85 4.47 1.29
N LYS A 148 -12.78 5.40 1.24
CA LYS A 148 -13.69 5.66 2.35
C LYS A 148 -14.61 4.47 2.58
N TYR A 149 -14.92 4.20 3.84
CA TYR A 149 -16.06 3.39 4.20
C TYR A 149 -17.31 4.27 4.17
N VAL A 150 -18.12 4.10 3.13
CA VAL A 150 -19.22 5.04 2.78
C VAL A 150 -20.30 5.14 3.85
N ARG A 151 -20.49 4.05 4.63
CA ARG A 151 -21.53 4.00 5.69
C ARG A 151 -21.15 4.74 6.97
N SER A 152 -19.99 5.39 7.01
CA SER A 152 -19.52 6.16 8.17
C SER A 152 -18.76 7.38 7.72
N ALA A 153 -19.11 8.57 8.20
CA ALA A 153 -18.43 9.83 7.91
C ALA A 153 -17.03 9.95 8.57
N SER A 154 -16.64 8.96 9.37
CA SER A 154 -15.38 8.98 10.12
C SER A 154 -14.43 7.83 9.76
N ALA A 155 -14.80 6.95 8.84
CA ALA A 155 -14.07 5.71 8.62
C ALA A 155 -13.53 5.57 7.19
N PHE A 156 -12.39 4.90 7.09
CA PHE A 156 -11.81 4.39 5.84
C PHE A 156 -11.83 2.87 5.85
N CYS A 157 -11.71 2.27 4.67
CA CYS A 157 -11.57 0.83 4.52
C CYS A 157 -10.21 0.37 5.03
N VAL A 158 -10.18 -0.84 5.58
CA VAL A 158 -8.97 -1.47 6.11
C VAL A 158 -8.93 -2.95 5.74
N VAL A 159 -7.71 -3.50 5.71
CA VAL A 159 -7.47 -4.94 5.77
C VAL A 159 -7.32 -5.32 7.23
N ARG A 160 -8.08 -6.33 7.68
CA ARG A 160 -7.95 -6.87 9.06
C ARG A 160 -6.85 -7.91 9.12
N TYR A 161 -6.42 -8.25 10.35
CA TYR A 161 -5.37 -9.24 10.60
C TYR A 161 -5.66 -10.67 10.07
N HIS A 162 -6.90 -10.95 9.68
CA HIS A 162 -7.28 -12.20 9.01
C HIS A 162 -7.34 -12.07 7.47
N GLY A 163 -7.05 -10.89 6.90
CA GLY A 163 -7.07 -10.66 5.45
C GLY A 163 -8.47 -10.44 4.88
N ASP A 164 -9.46 -10.13 5.71
CA ASP A 164 -10.78 -9.65 5.32
C ASP A 164 -10.88 -8.11 5.45
N ALA A 165 -11.91 -7.52 4.88
CA ALA A 165 -12.13 -6.10 4.89
C ALA A 165 -12.99 -5.64 6.07
N ALA A 166 -12.79 -4.38 6.50
CA ALA A 166 -13.66 -3.67 7.43
C ALA A 166 -13.59 -2.16 7.18
N GLY A 167 -14.44 -1.39 7.88
CA GLY A 167 -14.29 0.05 8.05
C GLY A 167 -13.70 0.35 9.42
N TRP A 168 -12.82 1.36 9.50
CA TRP A 168 -12.20 1.75 10.76
C TRP A 168 -12.04 3.27 10.88
N VAL A 169 -12.12 3.78 12.12
CA VAL A 169 -12.12 5.22 12.40
C VAL A 169 -10.79 5.86 12.04
N ALA A 170 -10.83 6.95 11.25
CA ALA A 170 -9.66 7.64 10.69
C ALA A 170 -8.61 8.10 11.73
N SER A 171 -9.02 8.39 12.96
CA SER A 171 -8.14 8.80 14.04
C SER A 171 -7.47 7.66 14.81
N SER A 172 -7.69 6.41 14.41
CA SER A 172 -6.99 5.25 14.98
C SER A 172 -5.62 5.08 14.35
N SER A 173 -4.62 4.71 15.16
CA SER A 173 -3.28 4.37 14.66
C SER A 173 -3.22 2.89 14.32
N ILE A 174 -3.09 2.56 13.05
CA ILE A 174 -2.94 1.18 12.55
C ILE A 174 -1.85 1.10 11.50
N GLY A 175 -1.64 -0.08 10.94
CA GLY A 175 -0.58 -0.36 9.97
C GLY A 175 -0.70 0.44 8.67
N VAL A 176 0.44 0.81 8.14
CA VAL A 176 0.59 1.53 6.88
C VAL A 176 1.49 0.72 5.96
N ARG A 177 0.96 0.31 4.82
CA ARG A 177 1.63 -0.55 3.82
C ARG A 177 1.68 0.18 2.49
N PRO A 178 2.74 0.97 2.22
CA PRO A 178 2.83 1.75 1.00
C PRO A 178 3.01 0.92 -0.26
N ALA A 179 2.35 1.36 -1.34
CA ALA A 179 2.64 0.99 -2.71
C ALA A 179 3.40 2.11 -3.41
N PHE A 180 4.25 1.76 -4.38
CA PHE A 180 5.08 2.69 -5.13
C PHE A 180 5.42 2.15 -6.51
N LEU A 181 5.74 3.06 -7.44
CA LEU A 181 6.17 2.74 -8.79
C LEU A 181 7.68 2.88 -8.92
N ILE A 182 8.30 1.95 -9.63
CA ILE A 182 9.71 2.02 -10.03
C ILE A 182 9.79 2.11 -11.55
N LYS A 183 10.65 2.99 -12.06
CA LYS A 183 11.04 3.00 -13.47
C LYS A 183 11.96 1.82 -13.75
N LEU A 184 11.63 1.09 -14.80
CA LEU A 184 12.47 0.04 -15.35
C LEU A 184 13.34 0.69 -16.45
N SER A 185 14.64 0.62 -16.29
CA SER A 185 15.61 1.15 -17.27
C SER A 185 15.78 0.24 -18.46
#